data_0b77eb1c91f4e5799529797e48db4195
#
_entry.id   0b77eb1c91f4e5799529797e48db4195
#
_cell.length_a   1.000
_cell.length_b   1.000
_cell.length_c   1.000
_cell.angle_alpha   90.00
_cell.angle_beta   90.00
_cell.angle_gamma   90.00
#
_symmetry.space_group_name_H-M   'P 1'
#
loop_
_entity.id
_entity.type
_entity.pdbx_description
1 polymer ?
#
loop_
_entity_poly.entity_id
_entity_poly.type
_entity_poly.pdbx_seq_one_letter_code
_entity_poly.pdbx_strand_id
1 'polypeptide(L)'
;MTETVLFILEIIGTAVFAASGALAGLQRQLDAFGVVILGVCTACGGGVIRDLTLGITPPVMFCQPVYALVAMGVSALVFLPAVRHLLAVESRAYELVMLWLDSIGLGLFTVVGVQCAFQQAENYNLFLLVFVGIIAYNLEIFG
;
A
#
# COMPACT_ATOMS: atom_id res chain seq x y z
N MET A 1 -0.13 7.25 -19.38
CA MET A 1 1.03 6.61 -18.72
C MET A 1 1.32 5.27 -19.37
N THR A 2 2.57 4.92 -19.51
CA THR A 2 2.96 3.59 -19.97
C THR A 2 2.72 2.56 -18.84
N GLU A 3 2.44 1.30 -19.21
CA GLU A 3 2.25 0.22 -18.24
C GLU A 3 3.44 0.04 -17.30
N THR A 4 4.65 0.28 -17.80
CA THR A 4 5.88 0.23 -17.00
C THR A 4 5.88 1.25 -15.88
N VAL A 5 5.42 2.48 -16.13
CA VAL A 5 5.35 3.54 -15.11
C VAL A 5 4.32 3.18 -14.04
N LEU A 6 3.16 2.66 -14.44
CA LEU A 6 2.14 2.19 -13.50
C LEU A 6 2.68 1.07 -12.60
N PHE A 7 3.36 0.09 -13.19
CA PHE A 7 3.97 -1.00 -12.44
C PHE A 7 4.99 -0.51 -11.42
N ILE A 8 5.86 0.44 -11.81
CA ILE A 8 6.84 1.03 -10.90
C ILE A 8 6.15 1.77 -9.75
N LEU A 9 5.13 2.57 -10.05
CA LEU A 9 4.36 3.30 -9.03
C LEU A 9 3.66 2.34 -8.07
N GLU A 10 3.09 1.24 -8.56
CA GLU A 10 2.47 0.20 -7.72
C GLU A 10 3.49 -0.47 -6.82
N ILE A 11 4.67 -0.81 -7.32
CA ILE A 11 5.75 -1.41 -6.51
C ILE A 11 6.21 -0.45 -5.42
N ILE A 12 6.45 0.80 -5.75
CA ILE A 12 6.84 1.82 -4.77
C ILE A 12 5.75 2.01 -3.71
N GLY A 13 4.50 2.14 -4.12
CA GLY A 13 3.37 2.27 -3.22
C GLY A 13 3.22 1.05 -2.30
N THR A 14 3.37 -0.16 -2.84
CA THR A 14 3.35 -1.41 -2.07
C THR A 14 4.46 -1.43 -1.03
N ALA A 15 5.69 -1.04 -1.39
CA ALA A 15 6.82 -0.97 -0.47
C ALA A 15 6.58 0.05 0.65
N VAL A 16 6.08 1.23 0.32
CA VAL A 16 5.77 2.30 1.29
C VAL A 16 4.70 1.85 2.28
N PHE A 17 3.61 1.25 1.82
CA PHE A 17 2.55 0.76 2.71
C PHE A 17 2.96 -0.47 3.51
N ALA A 18 3.79 -1.34 2.95
CA ALA A 18 4.36 -2.46 3.70
C ALA A 18 5.21 -1.95 4.87
N ALA A 19 6.03 -0.92 4.64
CA ALA A 19 6.82 -0.29 5.68
C ALA A 19 5.92 0.35 6.75
N SER A 20 4.89 1.10 6.36
CA SER A 20 3.94 1.71 7.28
C SER A 20 3.22 0.65 8.13
N GLY A 21 2.67 -0.39 7.50
CA GLY A 21 2.01 -1.50 8.19
C GLY A 21 2.94 -2.24 9.14
N ALA A 22 4.19 -2.49 8.74
CA ALA A 22 5.19 -3.13 9.58
C ALA A 22 5.55 -2.26 10.80
N LEU A 23 5.71 -0.96 10.63
CA LEU A 23 5.94 -0.01 11.73
C LEU A 23 4.77 0.01 12.71
N ALA A 24 3.54 0.00 12.21
CA ALA A 24 2.35 -0.10 13.06
C ALA A 24 2.33 -1.42 13.86
N GLY A 25 2.75 -2.53 13.24
CA GLY A 25 2.90 -3.82 13.90
C GLY A 25 3.96 -3.80 15.01
N LEU A 26 5.09 -3.14 14.78
CA LEU A 26 6.12 -2.94 15.81
C LEU A 26 5.62 -2.13 17.00
N GLN A 27 4.84 -1.08 16.73
CA GLN A 27 4.25 -0.25 17.78
C GLN A 27 3.31 -1.07 18.69
N ARG A 28 2.62 -2.05 18.12
CA ARG A 28 1.74 -2.97 18.84
C ARG A 28 2.49 -4.16 19.46
N GLN A 29 3.80 -4.17 19.39
CA GLN A 29 4.67 -5.23 19.91
C GLN A 29 4.34 -6.63 19.36
N LEU A 30 3.95 -6.68 18.08
CA LEU A 30 3.73 -7.95 17.40
C LEU A 30 5.07 -8.67 17.17
N ASP A 31 4.99 -9.99 17.08
CA ASP A 31 6.14 -10.82 16.68
C ASP A 31 6.50 -10.63 15.21
N ALA A 32 7.59 -11.23 14.78
CA ALA A 32 8.07 -11.12 13.39
C ALA A 32 7.00 -11.52 12.37
N PHE A 33 6.28 -12.58 12.65
CA PHE A 33 5.21 -13.07 11.76
C PHE A 33 4.04 -12.07 11.69
N GLY A 34 3.60 -11.55 12.84
CA GLY A 34 2.54 -10.56 12.92
C GLY A 34 2.89 -9.25 12.18
N VAL A 35 4.13 -8.79 12.32
CA VAL A 35 4.63 -7.59 11.61
C VAL A 35 4.61 -7.79 10.10
N VAL A 36 5.08 -8.95 9.62
CA VAL A 36 5.08 -9.26 8.18
C VAL A 36 3.66 -9.38 7.65
N ILE A 37 2.79 -10.10 8.33
CA ILE A 37 1.37 -10.23 7.93
C ILE A 37 0.69 -8.87 7.86
N LEU A 38 0.86 -8.04 8.88
CA LEU A 38 0.24 -6.71 8.91
C LEU A 38 0.77 -5.82 7.79
N GLY A 39 2.08 -5.87 7.51
CA GLY A 39 2.69 -5.14 6.39
C GLY A 39 2.15 -5.59 5.03
N VAL A 40 2.04 -6.89 4.80
CA VAL A 40 1.48 -7.45 3.57
C VAL A 40 0.01 -7.09 3.41
N CYS A 41 -0.79 -7.25 4.46
CA CYS A 41 -2.21 -6.90 4.44
C CYS A 41 -2.44 -5.42 4.14
N THR A 42 -1.65 -4.55 4.76
CA THR A 42 -1.72 -3.10 4.52
C THR A 42 -1.34 -2.76 3.09
N ALA A 43 -0.24 -3.33 2.59
CA ALA A 43 0.27 -3.05 1.25
C ALA A 43 -0.65 -3.56 0.14
N CYS A 44 -1.22 -4.76 0.30
CA CYS A 44 -2.03 -5.40 -0.73
C CYS A 44 -3.52 -5.08 -0.63
N GLY A 45 -4.01 -4.72 0.56
CA GLY A 45 -5.43 -4.53 0.83
C GLY A 45 -6.10 -3.50 -0.07
N GLY A 46 -5.52 -2.31 -0.18
CA GLY A 46 -6.04 -1.24 -1.03
C GLY A 46 -6.11 -1.64 -2.51
N GLY A 47 -5.07 -2.28 -3.02
CA GLY A 47 -5.02 -2.75 -4.40
C GLY A 47 -6.06 -3.82 -4.72
N VAL A 48 -6.26 -4.77 -3.81
CA VAL A 48 -7.27 -5.82 -3.95
C VAL A 48 -8.68 -5.22 -4.01
N ILE A 49 -9.00 -4.30 -3.11
CA ILE A 49 -10.32 -3.67 -3.07
C ILE A 49 -10.53 -2.80 -4.31
N ARG A 50 -9.52 -2.06 -4.75
CA ARG A 50 -9.55 -1.31 -6.01
C ARG A 50 -9.89 -2.22 -7.19
N ASP A 51 -9.18 -3.31 -7.34
CA ASP A 51 -9.34 -4.23 -8.47
C ASP A 51 -10.73 -4.89 -8.45
N LEU A 52 -11.21 -5.30 -7.28
CA LEU A 52 -12.56 -5.84 -7.12
C LEU A 52 -13.64 -4.81 -7.48
N THR A 53 -13.46 -3.55 -7.08
CA THR A 53 -14.39 -2.46 -7.40
C THR A 53 -14.44 -2.19 -8.90
N LEU A 54 -13.32 -2.32 -9.59
CA LEU A 54 -13.21 -2.15 -11.05
C LEU A 54 -13.63 -3.40 -11.85
N GLY A 55 -13.98 -4.48 -11.16
CA GLY A 55 -14.35 -5.75 -11.80
C GLY A 55 -13.18 -6.54 -12.37
N ILE A 56 -11.95 -6.21 -11.94
CA ILE A 56 -10.75 -6.96 -12.29
C ILE A 56 -10.64 -8.19 -11.40
N THR A 57 -10.99 -9.35 -11.94
CA THR A 57 -10.95 -10.62 -11.22
C THR A 57 -10.15 -11.66 -12.02
N PRO A 58 -9.17 -12.33 -11.39
CA PRO A 58 -8.66 -12.12 -10.03
C PRO A 58 -7.84 -10.83 -9.89
N PRO A 59 -7.77 -10.23 -8.68
CA PRO A 59 -6.95 -9.03 -8.45
C PRO A 59 -5.50 -9.21 -8.88
N VAL A 60 -4.91 -8.18 -9.45
CA VAL A 60 -3.54 -8.22 -10.03
C VAL A 60 -2.51 -8.68 -8.99
N MET A 61 -2.70 -8.32 -7.73
CA MET A 61 -1.79 -8.71 -6.64
C MET A 61 -1.76 -10.21 -6.37
N PHE A 62 -2.83 -10.94 -6.68
CA PHE A 62 -2.85 -12.40 -6.60
C PHE A 62 -2.27 -13.07 -7.85
N CYS A 63 -2.33 -12.40 -8.99
CA CYS A 63 -1.76 -12.91 -10.24
C CYS A 63 -0.24 -12.74 -10.30
N GLN A 64 0.28 -11.71 -9.66
CA GLN A 64 1.70 -11.37 -9.67
C GLN A 64 2.28 -11.47 -8.24
N PRO A 65 3.04 -12.52 -7.93
CA PRO A 65 3.61 -12.71 -6.60
C PRO A 65 4.65 -11.64 -6.22
N VAL A 66 5.11 -10.85 -7.18
CA VAL A 66 6.09 -9.78 -6.97
C VAL A 66 5.63 -8.80 -5.89
N TYR A 67 4.36 -8.40 -5.90
CA TYR A 67 3.81 -7.47 -4.90
C TYR A 67 3.88 -8.03 -3.48
N ALA A 68 3.47 -9.28 -3.31
CA ALA A 68 3.54 -9.96 -2.02
C ALA A 68 4.99 -10.15 -1.55
N LEU A 69 5.90 -10.51 -2.47
CA LEU A 69 7.32 -10.66 -2.15
C LEU A 69 7.97 -9.33 -1.75
N VAL A 70 7.67 -8.24 -2.44
CA VAL A 70 8.15 -6.91 -2.07
C VAL A 70 7.61 -6.51 -0.70
N ALA A 71 6.32 -6.71 -0.45
CA ALA A 71 5.70 -6.38 0.84
C ALA A 71 6.32 -7.19 1.99
N MET A 72 6.52 -8.49 1.81
CA MET A 72 7.18 -9.36 2.79
C MET A 72 8.63 -8.94 3.03
N GLY A 73 9.38 -8.66 1.98
CA GLY A 73 10.78 -8.23 2.06
C GLY A 73 10.93 -6.92 2.82
N VAL A 74 10.13 -5.91 2.49
CA VAL A 74 10.15 -4.62 3.18
C VAL A 74 9.72 -4.75 4.64
N SER A 75 8.68 -5.52 4.92
CA SER A 75 8.21 -5.76 6.30
C SER A 75 9.27 -6.47 7.15
N ALA A 76 9.96 -7.45 6.57
CA ALA A 76 11.06 -8.15 7.23
C ALA A 76 12.26 -7.20 7.49
N LEU A 77 12.58 -6.32 6.55
CA LEU A 77 13.63 -5.31 6.72
C LEU A 77 13.31 -4.34 7.86
N VAL A 78 12.06 -3.90 7.96
CA VAL A 78 11.61 -3.02 9.04
C VAL A 78 11.70 -3.72 10.41
N PHE A 79 11.51 -5.04 10.45
CA PHE A 79 11.62 -5.81 11.68
C PHE A 79 13.08 -5.96 12.18
N LEU A 80 14.08 -5.72 11.35
CA LEU A 80 15.48 -5.83 11.74
C LEU A 80 15.82 -4.94 12.94
N PRO A 81 16.65 -5.41 13.89
CA PRO A 81 17.00 -4.65 15.10
C PRO A 81 17.62 -3.28 14.78
N ALA A 82 18.39 -3.17 13.71
CA ALA A 82 19.02 -1.92 13.27
C ALA A 82 17.96 -0.84 12.96
N VAL A 83 16.89 -1.20 12.25
CA VAL A 83 15.81 -0.28 11.92
C VAL A 83 14.97 0.05 13.16
N ARG A 84 14.74 -0.92 14.03
CA ARG A 84 14.02 -0.72 15.31
C ARG A 84 14.77 0.26 16.22
N HIS A 85 16.10 0.20 16.27
CA HIS A 85 16.92 1.13 17.04
C HIS A 85 16.96 2.53 16.42
N LEU A 86 16.99 2.62 15.10
CA LEU A 86 16.99 3.90 14.40
C LEU A 86 15.65 4.62 14.52
N LEU A 87 14.55 3.85 14.49
CA LEU A 87 13.19 4.34 14.68
C LEU A 87 12.71 3.94 16.07
N ALA A 88 13.23 4.62 17.11
CA ALA A 88 12.70 4.42 18.45
C ALA A 88 11.19 4.66 18.43
N VAL A 89 10.42 3.60 18.70
CA VAL A 89 8.96 3.55 18.52
C VAL A 89 8.18 4.62 19.30
N GLU A 90 8.83 5.24 20.27
CA GLU A 90 8.29 6.33 21.09
C GLU A 90 8.81 7.72 20.71
N SER A 91 9.57 7.83 19.62
CA SER A 91 10.16 9.11 19.23
C SER A 91 9.23 9.87 18.27
N ARG A 92 9.35 11.20 18.31
CA ARG A 92 8.68 12.11 17.36
C ARG A 92 9.08 11.82 15.90
N ALA A 93 10.29 11.27 15.70
CA ALA A 93 10.76 10.83 14.39
C ALA A 93 9.91 9.69 13.83
N TYR A 94 9.46 8.75 14.68
CA TYR A 94 8.56 7.67 14.28
C TYR A 94 7.23 8.19 13.73
N GLU A 95 6.58 9.12 14.45
CA GLU A 95 5.30 9.71 14.00
C GLU A 95 5.45 10.44 12.66
N LEU A 96 6.54 11.18 12.48
CA LEU A 96 6.82 11.87 11.23
C LEU A 96 7.07 10.90 10.08
N VAL A 97 7.84 9.84 10.30
CA VAL A 97 8.09 8.81 9.28
C VAL A 97 6.80 8.11 8.87
N MET A 98 5.95 7.73 9.83
CA MET A 98 4.63 7.15 9.55
C MET A 98 3.77 8.09 8.70
N LEU A 99 3.69 9.36 9.10
CA LEU A 99 2.91 10.36 8.37
C LEU A 99 3.41 10.53 6.92
N TRP A 100 4.71 10.59 6.72
CA TRP A 100 5.30 10.71 5.40
C TRP A 100 5.04 9.46 4.53
N LEU A 101 5.22 8.27 5.10
CA LEU A 101 4.96 7.01 4.40
C LEU A 101 3.50 6.92 3.97
N ASP A 102 2.57 7.21 4.87
CA ASP A 102 1.14 7.18 4.56
C ASP A 102 0.77 8.20 3.50
N SER A 103 1.27 9.43 3.61
CA SER A 103 0.98 10.50 2.63
C SER A 103 1.50 10.17 1.24
N ILE A 104 2.73 9.65 1.13
CA ILE A 104 3.33 9.25 -0.15
C ILE A 104 2.57 8.07 -0.73
N GLY A 105 2.28 7.06 0.08
CA GLY A 105 1.53 5.88 -0.33
C GLY A 105 0.13 6.23 -0.84
N LEU A 106 -0.61 7.05 -0.09
CA LEU A 106 -1.94 7.55 -0.48
C LEU A 106 -1.90 8.26 -1.84
N GLY A 107 -0.94 9.16 -2.02
CA GLY A 107 -0.78 9.88 -3.29
C GLY A 107 -0.51 8.94 -4.46
N LEU A 108 0.41 7.98 -4.30
CA LEU A 108 0.75 7.00 -5.33
C LEU A 108 -0.45 6.11 -5.69
N PHE A 109 -1.12 5.52 -4.71
CA PHE A 109 -2.26 4.65 -4.97
C PHE A 109 -3.48 5.39 -5.52
N THR A 110 -3.68 6.64 -5.14
CA THR A 110 -4.74 7.48 -5.73
C THR A 110 -4.49 7.68 -7.23
N VAL A 111 -3.27 8.03 -7.62
CA VAL A 111 -2.89 8.20 -9.03
C VAL A 111 -3.07 6.89 -9.80
N VAL A 112 -2.56 5.79 -9.27
CA VAL A 112 -2.70 4.46 -9.88
C VAL A 112 -4.18 4.05 -9.97
N GLY A 113 -4.96 4.27 -8.91
CA GLY A 113 -6.39 3.95 -8.89
C GLY A 113 -7.18 4.69 -9.96
N VAL A 114 -6.97 6.00 -10.09
CA VAL A 114 -7.59 6.82 -11.13
C VAL A 114 -7.17 6.36 -12.53
N GLN A 115 -5.90 6.06 -12.73
CA GLN A 115 -5.39 5.59 -14.02
C GLN A 115 -5.96 4.22 -14.40
N CYS A 116 -6.05 3.28 -13.45
CA CYS A 116 -6.68 1.97 -13.68
C CYS A 116 -8.17 2.11 -14.02
N ALA A 117 -8.89 2.97 -13.30
CA ALA A 117 -10.29 3.24 -13.58
C ALA A 117 -10.47 3.86 -14.98
N PHE A 118 -9.57 4.74 -15.39
CA PHE A 118 -9.57 5.36 -16.71
C PHE A 118 -9.34 4.35 -17.82
N GLN A 119 -8.46 3.37 -17.62
CA GLN A 119 -8.18 2.31 -18.62
C GLN A 119 -9.33 1.30 -18.74
N GLN A 120 -10.06 1.03 -17.66
CA GLN A 120 -11.16 0.06 -17.65
C GLN A 120 -12.49 0.66 -18.12
N ALA A 121 -12.65 1.97 -18.11
CA ALA A 121 -13.87 2.63 -18.50
C ALA A 121 -13.97 2.77 -20.03
N GLU A 122 -14.70 1.88 -20.68
CA GLU A 122 -15.10 2.05 -22.09
C GLU A 122 -16.04 3.26 -22.28
N ASN A 123 -16.79 3.61 -21.24
CA ASN A 123 -17.61 4.83 -21.15
C ASN A 123 -17.19 5.62 -19.94
N TYR A 124 -16.64 6.80 -20.16
CA TYR A 124 -16.18 7.73 -19.14
C TYR A 124 -17.30 8.04 -18.13
N ASN A 125 -17.30 7.34 -17.01
CA ASN A 125 -18.14 7.69 -15.90
C ASN A 125 -17.29 8.44 -14.86
N LEU A 126 -17.36 9.77 -14.91
CA LEU A 126 -16.62 10.64 -13.98
C LEU A 126 -16.91 10.28 -12.53
N PHE A 127 -18.13 9.83 -12.23
CA PHE A 127 -18.52 9.39 -10.90
C PHE A 127 -17.71 8.17 -10.44
N LEU A 128 -17.51 7.19 -11.33
CA LEU A 128 -16.70 6.00 -11.04
C LEU A 128 -15.24 6.36 -10.75
N LEU A 129 -14.65 7.26 -11.55
CA LEU A 129 -13.29 7.74 -11.35
C LEU A 129 -13.10 8.41 -10.00
N VAL A 130 -14.01 9.32 -9.66
CA VAL A 130 -13.99 10.04 -8.37
C VAL A 130 -14.24 9.08 -7.21
N PHE A 131 -15.19 8.16 -7.37
CA PHE A 131 -15.55 7.18 -6.35
C PHE A 131 -14.40 6.21 -6.04
N VAL A 132 -13.73 5.69 -7.05
CA VAL A 132 -12.56 4.82 -6.88
C VAL A 132 -11.41 5.57 -6.22
N GLY A 133 -11.18 6.83 -6.61
CA GLY A 133 -10.19 7.69 -5.95
C GLY A 133 -10.50 7.92 -4.47
N ILE A 134 -11.76 8.18 -4.14
CA ILE A 134 -12.21 8.37 -2.75
C ILE A 134 -12.12 7.08 -1.95
N ILE A 135 -12.50 5.93 -2.53
CA ILE A 135 -12.39 4.63 -1.84
C ILE A 135 -10.93 4.30 -1.56
N ALA A 136 -10.04 4.45 -2.55
CA ALA A 136 -8.62 4.24 -2.35
C ALA A 136 -8.08 5.11 -1.21
N TYR A 137 -8.46 6.38 -1.19
CA TYR A 137 -8.09 7.31 -0.13
C TYR A 137 -8.64 6.92 1.25
N ASN A 138 -9.95 6.59 1.34
CA ASN A 138 -10.58 6.31 2.64
C ASN A 138 -10.18 4.97 3.24
N LEU A 139 -9.99 3.93 2.43
CA LEU A 139 -9.61 2.62 2.93
C LEU A 139 -8.22 2.60 3.56
N GLU A 140 -7.34 3.47 3.10
CA GLU A 140 -6.00 3.60 3.65
C GLU A 140 -5.95 4.44 4.93
N ILE A 141 -6.92 5.35 5.14
CA ILE A 141 -7.05 6.09 6.41
C ILE A 141 -7.59 5.20 7.53
N PHE A 142 -8.49 4.25 7.21
CA PHE A 142 -9.13 3.37 8.18
C PHE A 142 -8.47 1.99 8.34
N GLY A 143 -7.48 1.65 7.52
CA GLY A 143 -6.63 0.44 7.65
C GLY A 143 -5.46 0.73 8.55
#